data_b2e24432010abcb64c6153e5624e1231
#
_entry.id   b2e24432010abcb64c6153e5624e1231
#
_cell.length_a   1.000
_cell.length_b   1.000
_cell.length_c   1.000
_cell.angle_alpha   90.00
_cell.angle_beta   90.00
_cell.angle_gamma   90.00
#
_symmetry.space_group_name_H-M   'P 1'
#
loop_
_entity.id
_entity.type
_entity.pdbx_description
1 polymer ?
#
loop_
_entity_poly.entity_id
_entity_poly.type
_entity_poly.pdbx_seq_one_letter_code
_entity_poly.pdbx_strand_id
1 'polypeptide(L)'
;MRGLRIEKGRYMPETMRAIVKPARQTGAELRDVPVPTAGPGDVLIKVDRTSICGTDLHIYNWDQLMDETFGETPMVFGHEYCGEVVEIGNQVTRVQVGDTVSGETHIACGKCRLCRTGQQHICPHTKLVGVMRPGCFGEFIAIPEENVWVNPPGMDPDIATIQEPFGNAVYTVLSGEVAGRSLLVMGCGPIGLMAVAIAKASGAGPIIAVDVNDYRLGIARQVGAARTINGLQEDAVEVIREMTEGIGCDVSLEMSGAPIGIRQAFQALRSGGRISILGLPSRPLEFDMSNLIVLKGAEVHGIYGRKMYETWYQTRTLLGEGLVDVEPIITHRMKLEDFEAGVQLLSQGEAGKIILKV
;
A
#
# COMPACT_ATOMS: atom_id res chain seq x y z
N MET A 1 -10.95 10.16 33.37
CA MET A 1 -9.91 11.12 32.93
C MET A 1 -8.64 10.31 32.70
N ARG A 2 -8.05 10.37 31.50
CA ARG A 2 -6.78 9.70 31.22
C ARG A 2 -5.68 10.43 32.02
N GLY A 3 -4.79 9.70 32.70
CA GLY A 3 -3.65 10.26 33.40
C GLY A 3 -2.80 11.11 32.43
N LEU A 4 -2.13 12.14 32.96
CA LEU A 4 -1.21 12.98 32.19
C LEU A 4 0.20 12.79 32.77
N ARG A 5 1.16 12.48 31.89
CA ARG A 5 2.59 12.49 32.22
C ARG A 5 3.24 13.76 31.66
N ILE A 6 4.29 14.25 32.32
CA ILE A 6 5.08 15.36 31.80
C ILE A 6 6.34 14.77 31.17
N GLU A 7 6.50 14.93 29.87
CA GLU A 7 7.71 14.57 29.14
C GLU A 7 8.29 15.80 28.44
N LYS A 8 9.55 16.09 28.72
CA LYS A 8 10.28 17.24 28.15
C LYS A 8 9.49 18.58 28.20
N GLY A 9 8.70 18.79 29.28
CA GLY A 9 7.89 19.99 29.49
C GLY A 9 6.54 20.05 28.78
N ARG A 10 6.10 18.93 28.16
CA ARG A 10 4.77 18.81 27.54
C ARG A 10 3.90 17.83 28.32
N TYR A 11 2.59 18.14 28.38
CA TYR A 11 1.60 17.22 28.93
C TYR A 11 1.22 16.19 27.86
N MET A 12 1.52 14.92 28.13
CA MET A 12 1.17 13.79 27.28
C MET A 12 0.20 12.86 28.03
N PRO A 13 -0.79 12.27 27.37
CA PRO A 13 -1.63 11.27 28.02
C PRO A 13 -0.80 10.00 28.32
N GLU A 14 -1.12 9.32 29.42
CA GLU A 14 -0.51 8.03 29.76
C GLU A 14 -1.04 6.88 28.89
N THR A 15 -2.31 7.00 28.46
CA THR A 15 -2.99 6.02 27.62
C THR A 15 -3.58 6.69 26.37
N MET A 16 -3.72 5.92 25.31
CA MET A 16 -4.32 6.31 24.06
C MET A 16 -5.41 5.31 23.63
N ARG A 17 -6.39 5.78 22.85
CA ARG A 17 -7.33 4.89 22.16
C ARG A 17 -6.65 4.28 20.95
N ALA A 18 -6.84 2.97 20.76
CA ALA A 18 -6.27 2.25 19.64
C ALA A 18 -7.11 1.02 19.28
N ILE A 19 -7.07 0.63 18.00
CA ILE A 19 -7.58 -0.65 17.52
C ILE A 19 -6.48 -1.69 17.77
N VAL A 20 -6.81 -2.69 18.52
CA VAL A 20 -5.90 -3.75 18.97
C VAL A 20 -6.31 -5.09 18.38
N LYS A 21 -5.34 -5.85 17.91
CA LYS A 21 -5.48 -7.29 17.69
C LYS A 21 -5.30 -8.01 19.03
N PRO A 22 -6.39 -8.47 19.68
CA PRO A 22 -6.28 -8.95 21.07
C PRO A 22 -5.67 -10.34 21.19
N ALA A 23 -5.91 -11.18 20.18
CA ALA A 23 -5.49 -12.57 20.13
C ALA A 23 -5.41 -13.07 18.69
N ARG A 24 -4.84 -14.25 18.49
CA ARG A 24 -4.70 -14.95 17.20
C ARG A 24 -6.03 -15.58 16.76
N GLN A 25 -7.03 -14.74 16.50
CA GLN A 25 -8.38 -15.12 16.07
C GLN A 25 -9.05 -13.98 15.32
N THR A 26 -10.17 -14.22 14.65
CA THR A 26 -10.92 -13.17 13.94
C THR A 26 -11.34 -12.03 14.88
N GLY A 27 -11.28 -10.79 14.37
CA GLY A 27 -11.72 -9.59 15.06
C GLY A 27 -10.60 -8.66 15.52
N ALA A 28 -11.01 -7.47 15.93
CA ALA A 28 -10.17 -6.43 16.53
C ALA A 28 -11.00 -5.67 17.56
N GLU A 29 -10.37 -4.96 18.48
CA GLU A 29 -11.05 -4.26 19.57
C GLU A 29 -10.51 -2.84 19.73
N LEU A 30 -11.39 -1.89 19.97
CA LEU A 30 -11.02 -0.55 20.39
C LEU A 30 -10.73 -0.58 21.90
N ARG A 31 -9.50 -0.24 22.30
CA ARG A 31 -9.04 -0.27 23.70
C ARG A 31 -8.25 0.98 24.07
N ASP A 32 -8.19 1.28 25.37
CA ASP A 32 -7.16 2.14 25.92
C ASP A 32 -5.88 1.32 26.14
N VAL A 33 -4.76 1.81 25.56
CA VAL A 33 -3.43 1.19 25.68
C VAL A 33 -2.42 2.25 26.08
N PRO A 34 -1.26 1.89 26.66
CA PRO A 34 -0.20 2.87 26.95
C PRO A 34 0.25 3.61 25.69
N VAL A 35 0.50 4.91 25.80
CA VAL A 35 1.15 5.69 24.74
C VAL A 35 2.58 5.17 24.57
N PRO A 36 3.04 4.87 23.34
CA PRO A 36 4.41 4.42 23.12
C PRO A 36 5.43 5.48 23.48
N THR A 37 6.63 5.07 23.84
CA THR A 37 7.76 5.97 24.11
C THR A 37 8.75 5.95 22.96
N ALA A 38 9.28 7.11 22.57
CA ALA A 38 10.34 7.20 21.57
C ALA A 38 11.68 6.74 22.17
N GLY A 39 12.30 5.73 21.55
CA GLY A 39 13.70 5.39 21.83
C GLY A 39 14.67 6.46 21.34
N PRO A 40 16.00 6.31 21.58
CA PRO A 40 16.97 7.33 21.18
C PRO A 40 16.95 7.73 19.71
N GLY A 41 16.70 6.78 18.81
CA GLY A 41 16.58 7.00 17.34
C GLY A 41 15.15 7.02 16.82
N ASP A 42 14.14 7.01 17.70
CA ASP A 42 12.73 6.96 17.31
C ASP A 42 12.09 8.36 17.36
N VAL A 43 10.99 8.46 16.65
CA VAL A 43 10.10 9.62 16.56
C VAL A 43 8.73 9.21 17.07
N LEU A 44 8.15 9.97 18.00
CA LEU A 44 6.76 9.82 18.42
C LEU A 44 5.89 10.74 17.58
N ILE A 45 4.92 10.16 16.93
CA ILE A 45 4.00 10.83 16.02
C ILE A 45 2.60 10.76 16.60
N LYS A 46 1.92 11.91 16.70
CA LYS A 46 0.49 11.97 16.94
C LYS A 46 -0.22 11.76 15.62
N VAL A 47 -0.94 10.65 15.47
CA VAL A 47 -1.64 10.28 14.24
C VAL A 47 -2.88 11.18 14.07
N ASP A 48 -3.05 11.77 12.90
CA ASP A 48 -4.25 12.53 12.51
C ASP A 48 -5.18 11.68 11.65
N ARG A 49 -4.57 10.95 10.69
CA ARG A 49 -5.26 10.06 9.77
C ARG A 49 -4.53 8.74 9.64
N THR A 50 -5.32 7.69 9.47
CA THR A 50 -4.82 6.36 9.06
C THR A 50 -5.75 5.79 8.01
N SER A 51 -5.35 4.72 7.32
CA SER A 51 -6.21 4.09 6.32
C SER A 51 -6.16 2.57 6.37
N ILE A 52 -7.27 1.94 5.96
CA ILE A 52 -7.39 0.48 5.97
C ILE A 52 -6.76 -0.09 4.69
N CYS A 53 -5.88 -1.09 4.86
CA CYS A 53 -5.21 -1.85 3.81
C CYS A 53 -5.78 -3.27 3.68
N GLY A 54 -5.55 -3.92 2.54
CA GLY A 54 -5.86 -5.35 2.37
C GLY A 54 -5.15 -6.24 3.40
N THR A 55 -3.93 -5.89 3.82
CA THR A 55 -3.20 -6.58 4.89
C THR A 55 -3.96 -6.55 6.22
N ASP A 56 -4.67 -5.47 6.51
CA ASP A 56 -5.45 -5.37 7.75
C ASP A 56 -6.64 -6.32 7.76
N LEU A 57 -7.20 -6.68 6.58
CA LEU A 57 -8.20 -7.74 6.45
C LEU A 57 -7.62 -9.11 6.78
N HIS A 58 -6.40 -9.39 6.33
CA HIS A 58 -5.69 -10.62 6.69
C HIS A 58 -5.46 -10.70 8.20
N ILE A 59 -5.04 -9.61 8.83
CA ILE A 59 -4.89 -9.51 10.29
C ILE A 59 -6.23 -9.67 10.99
N TYR A 60 -7.28 -8.97 10.52
CA TYR A 60 -8.62 -9.05 11.11
C TYR A 60 -9.18 -10.47 11.07
N ASN A 61 -9.13 -11.12 9.90
CA ASN A 61 -9.65 -12.46 9.68
C ASN A 61 -8.76 -13.56 10.28
N TRP A 62 -7.50 -13.28 10.56
CA TRP A 62 -6.49 -14.21 11.06
C TRP A 62 -6.29 -15.41 10.15
N ASP A 63 -5.76 -15.19 8.97
CA ASP A 63 -5.42 -16.26 8.03
C ASP A 63 -4.03 -16.88 8.29
N GLN A 64 -3.68 -17.90 7.51
CA GLN A 64 -2.42 -18.62 7.66
C GLN A 64 -1.19 -17.70 7.53
N LEU A 65 -1.23 -16.72 6.61
CA LEU A 65 -0.11 -15.78 6.42
C LEU A 65 0.16 -14.99 7.70
N MET A 66 -0.89 -14.54 8.37
CA MET A 66 -0.78 -13.80 9.64
C MET A 66 -0.35 -14.70 10.79
N ASP A 67 -0.75 -15.96 10.82
CA ASP A 67 -0.31 -16.90 11.84
C ASP A 67 1.21 -17.13 11.80
N GLU A 68 1.80 -17.06 10.60
CA GLU A 68 3.24 -17.22 10.39
C GLU A 68 4.04 -15.92 10.57
N THR A 69 3.44 -14.75 10.29
CA THR A 69 4.19 -13.48 10.15
C THR A 69 3.87 -12.44 11.21
N PHE A 70 2.69 -12.48 11.82
CA PHE A 70 2.27 -11.48 12.81
C PHE A 70 3.08 -11.59 14.09
N GLY A 71 3.36 -10.44 14.72
CA GLY A 71 4.06 -10.36 15.99
C GLY A 71 3.27 -10.93 17.18
N GLU A 72 3.66 -10.54 18.36
CA GLU A 72 2.98 -10.95 19.60
C GLU A 72 1.63 -10.23 19.75
N THR A 73 0.64 -10.91 20.33
CA THR A 73 -0.65 -10.34 20.71
C THR A 73 -0.73 -10.17 22.23
N PRO A 74 -1.40 -9.12 22.77
CA PRO A 74 -2.15 -8.07 22.05
C PRO A 74 -1.24 -7.03 21.42
N MET A 75 -1.60 -6.50 20.22
CA MET A 75 -0.83 -5.47 19.52
C MET A 75 -1.74 -4.50 18.75
N VAL A 76 -1.40 -3.20 18.75
CA VAL A 76 -1.96 -2.21 17.83
C VAL A 76 -1.43 -2.51 16.43
N PHE A 77 -2.29 -2.54 15.41
CA PHE A 77 -1.88 -2.78 14.03
C PHE A 77 -2.18 -1.58 13.12
N GLY A 78 -2.17 -1.75 11.79
CA GLY A 78 -2.24 -0.64 10.83
C GLY A 78 -0.87 -0.05 10.51
N HIS A 79 -0.70 0.46 9.29
CA HIS A 79 0.62 0.86 8.79
C HIS A 79 0.62 2.02 7.79
N GLU A 80 -0.54 2.57 7.46
CA GLU A 80 -0.72 3.71 6.58
C GLU A 80 -1.23 4.89 7.39
N TYR A 81 -0.48 5.98 7.47
CA TYR A 81 -0.84 7.10 8.33
C TYR A 81 -0.22 8.43 7.90
N CYS A 82 -0.85 9.50 8.40
CA CYS A 82 -0.32 10.85 8.46
C CYS A 82 -0.48 11.40 9.87
N GLY A 83 0.48 12.17 10.35
CA GLY A 83 0.43 12.76 11.68
C GLY A 83 1.48 13.83 11.90
N GLU A 84 1.53 14.35 13.12
CA GLU A 84 2.48 15.38 13.57
C GLU A 84 3.52 14.77 14.50
N VAL A 85 4.79 15.11 14.31
CA VAL A 85 5.89 14.78 15.23
C VAL A 85 5.70 15.53 16.54
N VAL A 86 5.51 14.81 17.64
CA VAL A 86 5.31 15.40 18.98
C VAL A 86 6.50 15.22 19.91
N GLU A 87 7.33 14.19 19.67
CA GLU A 87 8.55 13.94 20.43
C GLU A 87 9.60 13.29 19.54
N ILE A 88 10.88 13.57 19.79
CA ILE A 88 12.01 12.98 19.11
C ILE A 88 13.03 12.42 20.12
N GLY A 89 13.63 11.28 19.80
CA GLY A 89 14.77 10.73 20.51
C GLY A 89 16.02 11.62 20.40
N ASN A 90 16.97 11.43 21.29
CA ASN A 90 18.18 12.28 21.35
C ASN A 90 19.21 12.02 20.24
N GLN A 91 19.01 10.98 19.41
CA GLN A 91 19.83 10.68 18.23
C GLN A 91 19.14 11.07 16.92
N VAL A 92 17.90 11.56 16.97
CA VAL A 92 17.13 12.00 15.79
C VAL A 92 17.70 13.32 15.29
N THR A 93 17.89 13.44 13.97
CA THR A 93 18.57 14.58 13.33
C THR A 93 17.87 15.11 12.08
N ARG A 94 16.93 14.33 11.48
CA ARG A 94 16.33 14.62 10.17
C ARG A 94 14.92 15.20 10.24
N VAL A 95 14.27 15.08 11.39
CA VAL A 95 12.92 15.58 11.63
C VAL A 95 12.88 16.38 12.92
N GLN A 96 11.91 17.25 13.03
CA GLN A 96 11.70 18.09 14.20
C GLN A 96 10.27 18.02 14.68
N VAL A 97 10.07 18.39 15.95
CA VAL A 97 8.73 18.48 16.53
C VAL A 97 7.92 19.54 15.78
N GLY A 98 6.69 19.18 15.39
CA GLY A 98 5.79 20.00 14.59
C GLY A 98 5.79 19.64 13.09
N ASP A 99 6.74 18.82 12.62
CA ASP A 99 6.71 18.32 11.23
C ASP A 99 5.47 17.46 11.02
N THR A 100 4.78 17.67 9.89
CA THR A 100 3.74 16.76 9.39
C THR A 100 4.41 15.65 8.61
N VAL A 101 4.10 14.40 8.96
CA VAL A 101 4.84 13.24 8.45
C VAL A 101 3.92 12.08 8.08
N SER A 102 4.41 11.25 7.15
CA SER A 102 3.92 9.89 6.85
C SER A 102 5.03 8.88 7.14
N GLY A 103 4.83 7.59 6.92
CA GLY A 103 5.83 6.61 7.28
C GLY A 103 6.00 5.43 6.34
N GLU A 104 7.25 4.98 6.22
CA GLU A 104 7.63 3.74 5.55
C GLU A 104 7.40 2.54 6.48
N THR A 105 6.64 1.57 6.02
CA THR A 105 6.27 0.38 6.79
C THR A 105 7.43 -0.59 7.03
N HIS A 106 8.37 -0.67 6.07
CA HIS A 106 9.48 -1.62 6.10
C HIS A 106 10.66 -1.07 6.89
N ILE A 107 10.89 -1.58 8.10
CA ILE A 107 12.07 -1.23 8.91
C ILE A 107 13.18 -2.22 8.57
N ALA A 108 14.10 -1.79 7.71
CA ALA A 108 15.24 -2.59 7.29
C ALA A 108 16.32 -2.63 8.37
N CYS A 109 17.17 -3.68 8.38
CA CYS A 109 18.23 -3.82 9.38
C CYS A 109 19.42 -2.86 9.20
N GLY A 110 19.53 -2.17 8.08
CA GLY A 110 20.59 -1.21 7.74
C GLY A 110 21.98 -1.80 7.46
N LYS A 111 22.26 -3.05 7.86
CA LYS A 111 23.63 -3.62 7.89
C LYS A 111 23.86 -4.83 7.00
N CYS A 112 22.83 -5.52 6.50
CA CYS A 112 23.00 -6.66 5.60
C CYS A 112 23.47 -6.22 4.21
N ARG A 113 23.88 -7.19 3.38
CA ARG A 113 24.34 -6.92 2.00
C ARG A 113 23.30 -6.11 1.21
N LEU A 114 22.03 -6.50 1.25
CA LEU A 114 20.96 -5.83 0.51
C LEU A 114 20.77 -4.37 0.96
N CYS A 115 20.76 -4.11 2.26
CA CYS A 115 20.71 -2.74 2.79
C CYS A 115 21.91 -1.90 2.32
N ARG A 116 23.11 -2.45 2.37
CA ARG A 116 24.34 -1.75 1.99
C ARG A 116 24.50 -1.54 0.48
N THR A 117 23.67 -2.19 -0.35
CA THR A 117 23.66 -2.06 -1.81
C THR A 117 22.40 -1.37 -2.34
N GLY A 118 21.65 -0.65 -1.46
CA GLY A 118 20.47 0.13 -1.88
C GLY A 118 19.21 -0.69 -2.14
N GLN A 119 19.15 -1.93 -1.59
CA GLN A 119 18.01 -2.84 -1.76
C GLN A 119 17.33 -3.13 -0.41
N GLN A 120 17.13 -2.08 0.41
CA GLN A 120 16.58 -2.19 1.77
C GLN A 120 15.18 -2.80 1.78
N HIS A 121 14.37 -2.53 0.74
CA HIS A 121 13.00 -3.03 0.62
C HIS A 121 12.89 -4.56 0.62
N ILE A 122 13.94 -5.26 0.19
CA ILE A 122 14.02 -6.74 0.23
C ILE A 122 14.99 -7.26 1.30
N CYS A 123 15.19 -6.50 2.37
CA CYS A 123 16.02 -6.91 3.50
C CYS A 123 15.42 -8.16 4.16
N PRO A 124 16.17 -9.27 4.33
CA PRO A 124 15.65 -10.50 4.94
C PRO A 124 15.38 -10.36 6.45
N HIS A 125 15.80 -9.24 7.04
CA HIS A 125 15.59 -8.94 8.46
C HIS A 125 14.62 -7.76 8.63
N THR A 126 13.81 -7.45 7.61
CA THR A 126 12.78 -6.40 7.68
C THR A 126 11.78 -6.72 8.77
N LYS A 127 11.41 -5.69 9.53
CA LYS A 127 10.27 -5.73 10.44
C LYS A 127 9.19 -4.79 9.94
N LEU A 128 7.96 -5.29 9.82
CA LEU A 128 6.82 -4.54 9.30
C LEU A 128 6.07 -3.85 10.42
N VAL A 129 5.88 -2.54 10.30
CA VAL A 129 5.01 -1.75 11.17
C VAL A 129 3.58 -2.26 11.04
N GLY A 130 2.87 -2.41 12.17
CA GLY A 130 1.49 -2.88 12.20
C GLY A 130 1.31 -4.38 11.98
N VAL A 131 2.42 -5.13 11.72
CA VAL A 131 2.41 -6.59 11.51
C VAL A 131 3.36 -7.28 12.49
N MET A 132 4.61 -6.87 12.55
CA MET A 132 5.65 -7.47 13.41
C MET A 132 6.01 -6.59 14.61
N ARG A 133 5.51 -5.36 14.64
CA ARG A 133 5.65 -4.39 15.72
C ARG A 133 4.43 -3.47 15.73
N PRO A 134 4.18 -2.73 16.84
CA PRO A 134 3.02 -1.85 16.95
C PRO A 134 2.86 -0.90 15.77
N GLY A 135 1.60 -0.72 15.34
CA GLY A 135 1.19 0.07 14.20
C GLY A 135 0.48 1.37 14.54
N CYS A 136 -0.26 1.91 13.57
CA CYS A 136 -0.79 3.27 13.56
C CYS A 136 -2.30 3.38 13.80
N PHE A 137 -3.03 2.30 14.02
CA PHE A 137 -4.46 2.40 14.37
C PHE A 137 -4.65 2.85 15.83
N GLY A 138 -4.15 4.03 16.16
CA GLY A 138 -4.20 4.65 17.48
C GLY A 138 -3.74 6.09 17.45
N GLU A 139 -3.94 6.81 18.56
CA GLU A 139 -3.64 8.25 18.65
C GLU A 139 -2.14 8.57 18.51
N PHE A 140 -1.25 7.60 18.79
CA PHE A 140 0.20 7.79 18.69
C PHE A 140 0.89 6.54 18.15
N ILE A 141 2.00 6.77 17.42
CA ILE A 141 2.93 5.71 16.96
C ILE A 141 4.38 6.16 17.18
N ALA A 142 5.25 5.21 17.57
CA ALA A 142 6.70 5.42 17.66
C ALA A 142 7.42 4.58 16.60
N ILE A 143 8.20 5.23 15.72
CA ILE A 143 8.96 4.57 14.65
C ILE A 143 10.37 5.14 14.54
N PRO A 144 11.33 4.37 13.98
CA PRO A 144 12.67 4.90 13.69
C PRO A 144 12.62 6.10 12.75
N GLU A 145 13.51 7.08 12.97
CA GLU A 145 13.64 8.27 12.14
C GLU A 145 13.79 7.94 10.65
N GLU A 146 14.53 6.87 10.31
CA GLU A 146 14.74 6.46 8.92
C GLU A 146 13.43 6.13 8.18
N ASN A 147 12.40 5.73 8.92
CA ASN A 147 11.08 5.39 8.39
C ASN A 147 10.11 6.58 8.34
N VAL A 148 10.52 7.75 8.84
CA VAL A 148 9.70 8.97 8.84
C VAL A 148 9.90 9.74 7.54
N TRP A 149 8.81 10.11 6.89
CA TRP A 149 8.78 10.92 5.69
C TRP A 149 8.10 12.25 5.93
N VAL A 150 8.85 13.34 5.83
CA VAL A 150 8.32 14.71 6.01
C VAL A 150 7.49 15.10 4.79
N ASN A 151 6.24 15.45 5.03
CA ASN A 151 5.30 15.88 3.99
C ASN A 151 5.54 17.33 3.58
N PRO A 152 5.27 17.69 2.32
CA PRO A 152 5.26 19.08 1.90
C PRO A 152 4.26 19.91 2.71
N PRO A 153 4.57 21.18 3.02
CA PRO A 153 3.64 22.07 3.69
C PRO A 153 2.31 22.20 2.92
N GLY A 154 1.20 22.05 3.63
CA GLY A 154 -0.15 22.18 3.03
C GLY A 154 -0.64 20.93 2.28
N MET A 155 0.09 19.82 2.29
CA MET A 155 -0.39 18.56 1.73
C MET A 155 -1.65 18.10 2.50
N ASP A 156 -2.69 17.72 1.75
CA ASP A 156 -3.93 17.20 2.34
C ASP A 156 -3.63 15.94 3.19
N PRO A 157 -4.10 15.86 4.45
CA PRO A 157 -3.83 14.73 5.33
C PRO A 157 -4.34 13.38 4.80
N ASP A 158 -5.44 13.35 4.06
CA ASP A 158 -5.98 12.12 3.49
C ASP A 158 -5.05 11.61 2.38
N ILE A 159 -4.53 12.53 1.53
CA ILE A 159 -3.53 12.21 0.50
C ILE A 159 -2.21 11.80 1.15
N ALA A 160 -1.77 12.52 2.19
CA ALA A 160 -0.55 12.19 2.93
C ALA A 160 -0.60 10.76 3.53
N THR A 161 -1.78 10.34 4.01
CA THR A 161 -2.00 9.02 4.61
C THR A 161 -1.78 7.87 3.63
N ILE A 162 -2.13 8.04 2.36
CA ILE A 162 -2.08 6.98 1.36
C ILE A 162 -0.76 6.92 0.58
N GLN A 163 0.25 7.72 0.93
CA GLN A 163 1.56 7.70 0.25
C GLN A 163 2.24 6.33 0.33
N GLU A 164 2.03 5.62 1.42
CA GLU A 164 2.59 4.29 1.62
C GLU A 164 2.11 3.29 0.54
N PRO A 165 0.80 3.04 0.36
CA PRO A 165 0.33 2.15 -0.71
C PRO A 165 0.51 2.75 -2.11
N PHE A 166 0.48 4.08 -2.25
CA PHE A 166 0.76 4.75 -3.51
C PHE A 166 2.19 4.44 -4.00
N GLY A 167 3.16 4.39 -3.09
CA GLY A 167 4.53 4.00 -3.40
C GLY A 167 4.66 2.57 -3.94
N ASN A 168 3.78 1.63 -3.51
CA ASN A 168 3.71 0.29 -4.11
C ASN A 168 3.27 0.36 -5.57
N ALA A 169 2.25 1.16 -5.87
CA ALA A 169 1.78 1.38 -7.24
C ALA A 169 2.86 2.07 -8.09
N VAL A 170 3.56 3.10 -7.55
CA VAL A 170 4.70 3.76 -8.21
C VAL A 170 5.76 2.74 -8.60
N TYR A 171 6.19 1.90 -7.66
CA TYR A 171 7.21 0.89 -7.95
C TYR A 171 6.73 -0.11 -9.01
N THR A 172 5.48 -0.54 -8.96
CA THR A 172 4.92 -1.50 -9.92
C THR A 172 4.88 -0.91 -11.33
N VAL A 173 4.37 0.32 -11.48
CA VAL A 173 4.23 0.99 -12.77
C VAL A 173 5.60 1.35 -13.35
N LEU A 174 6.44 2.02 -12.54
CA LEU A 174 7.71 2.61 -12.97
C LEU A 174 8.91 1.65 -12.86
N SER A 175 8.67 0.34 -12.65
CA SER A 175 9.74 -0.66 -12.72
C SER A 175 10.33 -0.85 -14.12
N GLY A 176 9.78 -0.20 -15.13
CA GLY A 176 10.24 -0.10 -16.52
C GLY A 176 9.42 0.93 -17.28
N GLU A 177 9.71 1.11 -18.56
CA GLU A 177 9.06 2.10 -19.42
C GLU A 177 7.56 1.84 -19.58
N VAL A 178 6.76 2.92 -19.56
CA VAL A 178 5.30 2.88 -19.78
C VAL A 178 4.81 3.91 -20.78
N ALA A 179 5.58 5.00 -21.02
CA ALA A 179 5.20 6.06 -21.94
C ALA A 179 4.99 5.53 -23.37
N GLY A 180 3.82 5.78 -23.96
CA GLY A 180 3.44 5.28 -25.28
C GLY A 180 3.18 3.78 -25.36
N ARG A 181 3.11 3.07 -24.22
CA ARG A 181 2.88 1.62 -24.15
C ARG A 181 1.42 1.29 -23.82
N SER A 182 0.87 0.29 -24.49
CA SER A 182 -0.40 -0.33 -24.08
C SER A 182 -0.22 -1.07 -22.75
N LEU A 183 -1.11 -0.81 -21.77
CA LEU A 183 -0.90 -1.25 -20.40
C LEU A 183 -2.16 -1.92 -19.83
N LEU A 184 -1.99 -3.13 -19.30
CA LEU A 184 -3.01 -3.86 -18.56
C LEU A 184 -2.79 -3.70 -17.05
N VAL A 185 -3.85 -3.36 -16.32
CA VAL A 185 -3.91 -3.48 -14.85
C VAL A 185 -4.88 -4.61 -14.51
N MET A 186 -4.37 -5.71 -14.00
CA MET A 186 -5.14 -6.87 -13.57
C MET A 186 -5.39 -6.80 -12.06
N GLY A 187 -6.61 -6.45 -11.68
CA GLY A 187 -7.02 -6.17 -10.30
C GLY A 187 -7.09 -4.68 -10.00
N CYS A 188 -8.30 -4.17 -9.74
CA CYS A 188 -8.60 -2.76 -9.42
C CYS A 188 -8.86 -2.55 -7.93
N GLY A 189 -8.14 -3.25 -7.05
CA GLY A 189 -8.05 -2.87 -5.64
C GLY A 189 -7.42 -1.47 -5.50
N PRO A 190 -7.36 -0.89 -4.28
CA PRO A 190 -6.84 0.45 -4.09
C PRO A 190 -5.50 0.72 -4.76
N ILE A 191 -4.53 -0.23 -4.66
CA ILE A 191 -3.21 -0.09 -5.28
C ILE A 191 -3.31 -0.19 -6.83
N GLY A 192 -4.18 -1.07 -7.35
CA GLY A 192 -4.42 -1.18 -8.80
C GLY A 192 -5.04 0.09 -9.39
N LEU A 193 -5.98 0.72 -8.68
CA LEU A 193 -6.56 2.01 -9.06
C LEU A 193 -5.50 3.13 -9.07
N MET A 194 -4.62 3.16 -8.07
CA MET A 194 -3.47 4.08 -8.05
C MET A 194 -2.54 3.80 -9.22
N ALA A 195 -2.31 2.53 -9.59
CA ALA A 195 -1.48 2.16 -10.73
C ALA A 195 -2.08 2.65 -12.06
N VAL A 196 -3.41 2.62 -12.25
CA VAL A 196 -4.09 3.22 -13.40
C VAL A 196 -3.80 4.71 -13.48
N ALA A 197 -3.98 5.44 -12.37
CA ALA A 197 -3.77 6.88 -12.32
C ALA A 197 -2.29 7.27 -12.60
N ILE A 198 -1.35 6.55 -12.00
CA ILE A 198 0.09 6.75 -12.22
C ILE A 198 0.47 6.43 -13.68
N ALA A 199 0.00 5.32 -14.24
CA ALA A 199 0.26 4.95 -15.62
C ALA A 199 -0.24 6.03 -16.59
N LYS A 200 -1.43 6.59 -16.34
CA LYS A 200 -1.99 7.70 -17.12
C LYS A 200 -1.11 8.94 -17.06
N ALA A 201 -0.72 9.35 -15.86
CA ALA A 201 0.16 10.51 -15.65
C ALA A 201 1.56 10.30 -16.27
N SER A 202 2.01 9.04 -16.36
CA SER A 202 3.30 8.67 -16.97
C SER A 202 3.24 8.48 -18.48
N GLY A 203 2.10 8.77 -19.14
CA GLY A 203 1.97 8.72 -20.58
C GLY A 203 1.73 7.34 -21.17
N ALA A 204 1.29 6.35 -20.39
CA ALA A 204 0.85 5.07 -20.91
C ALA A 204 -0.46 5.19 -21.68
N GLY A 205 -0.67 4.33 -22.66
CA GLY A 205 -1.93 4.28 -23.40
C GLY A 205 -1.94 3.36 -24.62
N PRO A 206 -3.07 2.64 -24.80
CA PRO A 206 -4.27 2.60 -23.94
C PRO A 206 -4.03 1.85 -22.62
N ILE A 207 -4.74 2.29 -21.56
CA ILE A 207 -4.75 1.60 -20.26
C ILE A 207 -6.03 0.77 -20.17
N ILE A 208 -5.88 -0.53 -19.95
CA ILE A 208 -6.98 -1.49 -19.81
C ILE A 208 -6.99 -1.97 -18.37
N ALA A 209 -8.13 -1.85 -17.70
CA ALA A 209 -8.30 -2.28 -16.32
C ALA A 209 -9.27 -3.46 -16.23
N VAL A 210 -8.87 -4.53 -15.55
CA VAL A 210 -9.64 -5.75 -15.37
C VAL A 210 -9.90 -6.00 -13.89
N ASP A 211 -11.14 -6.22 -13.54
CA ASP A 211 -11.56 -6.66 -12.18
C ASP A 211 -12.85 -7.48 -12.31
N VAL A 212 -13.29 -8.09 -11.23
CA VAL A 212 -14.60 -8.78 -11.14
C VAL A 212 -15.67 -7.90 -10.50
N ASN A 213 -15.30 -6.70 -10.06
CA ASN A 213 -16.13 -5.77 -9.30
C ASN A 213 -16.42 -4.49 -10.10
N ASP A 214 -17.69 -4.31 -10.51
CA ASP A 214 -18.11 -3.16 -11.33
C ASP A 214 -17.95 -1.81 -10.62
N TYR A 215 -18.06 -1.75 -9.30
CA TYR A 215 -17.83 -0.54 -8.53
C TYR A 215 -16.38 -0.06 -8.69
N ARG A 216 -15.41 -0.97 -8.52
CA ARG A 216 -13.98 -0.67 -8.71
C ARG A 216 -13.65 -0.32 -10.16
N LEU A 217 -14.27 -1.00 -11.12
CA LEU A 217 -14.13 -0.68 -12.55
C LEU A 217 -14.69 0.72 -12.86
N GLY A 218 -15.74 1.15 -12.17
CA GLY A 218 -16.25 2.52 -12.23
C GLY A 218 -15.20 3.56 -11.81
N ILE A 219 -14.48 3.32 -10.72
CA ILE A 219 -13.39 4.18 -10.26
C ILE A 219 -12.20 4.13 -11.25
N ALA A 220 -11.86 2.94 -11.78
CA ALA A 220 -10.78 2.81 -12.76
C ALA A 220 -11.00 3.69 -14.01
N ARG A 221 -12.24 3.82 -14.48
CA ARG A 221 -12.59 4.77 -15.58
C ARG A 221 -12.33 6.21 -15.18
N GLN A 222 -12.73 6.60 -13.97
CA GLN A 222 -12.56 7.98 -13.49
C GLN A 222 -11.07 8.36 -13.41
N VAL A 223 -10.20 7.44 -12.98
CA VAL A 223 -8.76 7.70 -12.82
C VAL A 223 -7.95 7.45 -14.10
N GLY A 224 -8.58 7.04 -15.22
CA GLY A 224 -7.93 7.09 -16.52
C GLY A 224 -7.84 5.79 -17.32
N ALA A 225 -8.53 4.72 -16.93
CA ALA A 225 -8.64 3.53 -17.76
C ALA A 225 -9.44 3.83 -19.03
N ALA A 226 -8.86 3.55 -20.21
CA ALA A 226 -9.52 3.71 -21.51
C ALA A 226 -10.55 2.61 -21.75
N ARG A 227 -10.33 1.41 -21.22
CA ARG A 227 -11.25 0.28 -21.25
C ARG A 227 -11.25 -0.40 -19.88
N THR A 228 -12.43 -0.78 -19.42
CA THR A 228 -12.61 -1.62 -18.24
C THR A 228 -13.30 -2.91 -18.64
N ILE A 229 -12.86 -4.03 -18.07
CA ILE A 229 -13.36 -5.37 -18.37
C ILE A 229 -13.77 -6.04 -17.06
N ASN A 230 -15.03 -6.46 -16.96
CA ASN A 230 -15.44 -7.35 -15.88
C ASN A 230 -15.13 -8.78 -16.27
N GLY A 231 -14.11 -9.39 -15.64
CA GLY A 231 -13.63 -10.73 -15.95
C GLY A 231 -14.63 -11.86 -15.68
N LEU A 232 -15.78 -11.58 -15.07
CA LEU A 232 -16.91 -12.53 -14.95
C LEU A 232 -17.87 -12.45 -16.15
N GLN A 233 -17.78 -11.38 -16.95
CA GLN A 233 -18.73 -11.11 -18.05
C GLN A 233 -18.06 -11.22 -19.42
N GLU A 234 -16.76 -10.91 -19.51
CA GLU A 234 -16.00 -10.88 -20.75
C GLU A 234 -14.68 -11.65 -20.60
N ASP A 235 -14.19 -12.27 -21.68
CA ASP A 235 -12.83 -12.80 -21.70
C ASP A 235 -11.82 -11.67 -21.88
N ALA A 236 -11.12 -11.36 -20.78
CA ALA A 236 -10.17 -10.27 -20.77
C ALA A 236 -9.03 -10.45 -21.79
N VAL A 237 -8.57 -11.69 -22.04
CA VAL A 237 -7.48 -11.96 -22.98
C VAL A 237 -7.92 -11.72 -24.42
N GLU A 238 -9.14 -12.15 -24.75
CA GLU A 238 -9.72 -11.93 -26.07
C GLU A 238 -9.91 -10.43 -26.35
N VAL A 239 -10.56 -9.72 -25.45
CA VAL A 239 -10.78 -8.26 -25.58
C VAL A 239 -9.45 -7.50 -25.72
N ILE A 240 -8.43 -7.85 -24.93
CA ILE A 240 -7.12 -7.19 -25.02
C ILE A 240 -6.46 -7.48 -26.37
N ARG A 241 -6.55 -8.70 -26.88
CA ARG A 241 -6.02 -9.05 -28.20
C ARG A 241 -6.73 -8.30 -29.32
N GLU A 242 -8.06 -8.17 -29.26
CA GLU A 242 -8.81 -7.37 -30.24
C GLU A 242 -8.36 -5.91 -30.23
N MET A 243 -8.17 -5.31 -29.05
CA MET A 243 -7.71 -3.93 -28.91
C MET A 243 -6.26 -3.69 -29.36
N THR A 244 -5.47 -4.75 -29.45
CA THR A 244 -4.04 -4.73 -29.77
C THR A 244 -3.71 -5.47 -31.07
N GLU A 245 -4.65 -5.59 -32.00
CA GLU A 245 -4.47 -6.23 -33.31
C GLU A 245 -3.92 -7.67 -33.22
N GLY A 246 -4.31 -8.40 -32.18
CA GLY A 246 -3.87 -9.78 -31.89
C GLY A 246 -2.52 -9.91 -31.18
N ILE A 247 -1.79 -8.81 -31.01
CA ILE A 247 -0.41 -8.81 -30.49
C ILE A 247 -0.36 -9.01 -28.98
N GLY A 248 -1.28 -8.39 -28.23
CA GLY A 248 -1.30 -8.31 -26.78
C GLY A 248 -0.72 -6.98 -26.25
N CYS A 249 -0.86 -6.71 -24.96
CA CYS A 249 -0.38 -5.48 -24.33
C CYS A 249 1.15 -5.46 -24.15
N ASP A 250 1.75 -4.27 -24.18
CA ASP A 250 3.19 -4.06 -23.94
C ASP A 250 3.59 -4.33 -22.50
N VAL A 251 2.75 -3.87 -21.57
CA VAL A 251 3.00 -3.94 -20.12
C VAL A 251 1.78 -4.55 -19.42
N SER A 252 2.02 -5.46 -18.53
CA SER A 252 1.00 -6.05 -17.66
C SER A 252 1.37 -5.83 -16.19
N LEU A 253 0.45 -5.27 -15.41
CA LEU A 253 0.59 -5.07 -13.96
C LEU A 253 -0.36 -6.03 -13.26
N GLU A 254 0.17 -7.04 -12.60
CA GLU A 254 -0.60 -8.01 -11.85
C GLU A 254 -0.72 -7.53 -10.38
N MET A 255 -1.93 -7.11 -10.02
CA MET A 255 -2.24 -6.46 -8.75
C MET A 255 -3.26 -7.26 -7.92
N SER A 256 -3.80 -8.36 -8.48
CA SER A 256 -4.92 -9.10 -7.87
C SER A 256 -4.48 -10.24 -6.96
N GLY A 257 -3.35 -10.89 -7.27
CA GLY A 257 -2.93 -12.14 -6.65
C GLY A 257 -3.86 -13.34 -6.97
N ALA A 258 -4.92 -13.12 -7.76
CA ALA A 258 -5.85 -14.18 -8.13
C ALA A 258 -5.20 -15.13 -9.16
N PRO A 259 -5.22 -16.48 -8.95
CA PRO A 259 -4.59 -17.42 -9.87
C PRO A 259 -5.03 -17.29 -11.33
N ILE A 260 -6.31 -16.99 -11.56
CA ILE A 260 -6.84 -16.76 -12.90
C ILE A 260 -6.33 -15.44 -13.49
N GLY A 261 -6.31 -14.36 -12.68
CA GLY A 261 -5.80 -13.05 -13.06
C GLY A 261 -4.32 -13.11 -13.43
N ILE A 262 -3.51 -13.79 -12.64
CA ILE A 262 -2.08 -14.00 -12.93
C ILE A 262 -1.90 -14.68 -14.30
N ARG A 263 -2.63 -15.78 -14.58
CA ARG A 263 -2.55 -16.46 -15.88
C ARG A 263 -2.99 -15.55 -17.04
N GLN A 264 -4.11 -14.88 -16.90
CA GLN A 264 -4.63 -13.96 -17.93
C GLN A 264 -3.68 -12.78 -18.18
N ALA A 265 -3.03 -12.24 -17.12
CA ALA A 265 -2.05 -11.17 -17.24
C ALA A 265 -0.85 -11.58 -18.11
N PHE A 266 -0.36 -12.83 -17.97
CA PHE A 266 0.66 -13.39 -18.85
C PHE A 266 0.13 -13.72 -20.25
N GLN A 267 -1.08 -14.24 -20.39
CA GLN A 267 -1.68 -14.58 -21.68
C GLN A 267 -1.91 -13.35 -22.55
N ALA A 268 -2.36 -12.26 -21.94
CA ALA A 268 -2.61 -10.99 -22.60
C ALA A 268 -1.34 -10.20 -22.95
N LEU A 269 -0.19 -10.58 -22.36
CA LEU A 269 1.10 -9.92 -22.61
C LEU A 269 1.61 -10.33 -24.00
N ARG A 270 2.11 -9.37 -24.80
CA ARG A 270 2.80 -9.64 -26.07
C ARG A 270 4.15 -10.35 -25.85
N SER A 271 4.70 -10.92 -26.92
CA SER A 271 6.11 -11.35 -26.91
C SER A 271 7.05 -10.17 -26.72
N GLY A 272 8.08 -10.34 -25.89
CA GLY A 272 8.99 -9.27 -25.47
C GLY A 272 8.34 -8.18 -24.60
N GLY A 273 7.15 -8.45 -24.04
CA GLY A 273 6.49 -7.54 -23.12
C GLY A 273 6.99 -7.69 -21.67
N ARG A 274 6.68 -6.71 -20.83
CA ARG A 274 7.01 -6.69 -19.39
C ARG A 274 5.79 -7.00 -18.53
N ILE A 275 5.94 -7.87 -17.56
CA ILE A 275 4.96 -8.06 -16.49
C ILE A 275 5.56 -7.73 -15.12
N SER A 276 4.87 -6.89 -14.35
CA SER A 276 5.20 -6.59 -12.95
C SER A 276 4.15 -7.20 -12.04
N ILE A 277 4.59 -8.04 -11.10
CA ILE A 277 3.72 -8.84 -10.23
C ILE A 277 3.87 -8.32 -8.80
N LEU A 278 2.81 -7.71 -8.27
CA LEU A 278 2.67 -7.27 -6.89
C LEU A 278 1.73 -8.17 -6.09
N GLY A 279 0.69 -8.70 -6.74
CA GLY A 279 -0.30 -9.55 -6.10
C GLY A 279 0.31 -10.85 -5.56
N LEU A 280 -0.01 -11.20 -4.32
CA LEU A 280 0.44 -12.43 -3.69
C LEU A 280 -0.65 -13.50 -3.81
N PRO A 281 -0.40 -14.63 -4.52
CA PRO A 281 -1.35 -15.72 -4.57
C PRO A 281 -1.46 -16.41 -3.21
N SER A 282 -2.69 -16.71 -2.78
CA SER A 282 -2.97 -17.37 -1.49
C SER A 282 -2.53 -18.84 -1.44
N ARG A 283 -2.15 -19.42 -2.57
CA ARG A 283 -1.71 -20.81 -2.70
C ARG A 283 -0.77 -20.97 -3.90
N PRO A 284 0.07 -22.04 -3.95
CA PRO A 284 0.90 -22.34 -5.09
C PRO A 284 0.09 -22.41 -6.39
N LEU A 285 0.65 -21.85 -7.47
CA LEU A 285 0.02 -21.75 -8.78
C LEU A 285 0.69 -22.70 -9.76
N GLU A 286 -0.09 -23.55 -10.42
CA GLU A 286 0.36 -24.29 -11.59
C GLU A 286 0.43 -23.35 -12.80
N PHE A 287 1.57 -23.34 -13.49
CA PHE A 287 1.90 -22.32 -14.46
C PHE A 287 2.72 -22.86 -15.64
N ASP A 288 2.30 -22.57 -16.88
CA ASP A 288 3.04 -22.93 -18.10
C ASP A 288 4.18 -21.93 -18.37
N MET A 289 5.30 -22.15 -17.70
CA MET A 289 6.48 -21.31 -17.83
C MET A 289 7.01 -21.26 -19.26
N SER A 290 6.94 -22.38 -20.01
CA SER A 290 7.49 -22.48 -21.35
C SER A 290 6.80 -21.50 -22.31
N ASN A 291 5.47 -21.55 -22.39
CA ASN A 291 4.72 -20.72 -23.32
C ASN A 291 4.50 -19.29 -22.83
N LEU A 292 4.38 -19.08 -21.52
CA LEU A 292 4.02 -17.77 -20.97
C LEU A 292 5.21 -16.87 -20.64
N ILE A 293 6.42 -17.44 -20.45
CA ILE A 293 7.63 -16.68 -20.17
C ILE A 293 8.69 -16.91 -21.25
N VAL A 294 9.17 -18.17 -21.41
CA VAL A 294 10.39 -18.46 -22.18
C VAL A 294 10.18 -18.16 -23.66
N LEU A 295 9.13 -18.74 -24.28
CA LEU A 295 8.85 -18.56 -25.71
C LEU A 295 8.33 -17.16 -26.05
N LYS A 296 7.79 -16.43 -25.07
CA LYS A 296 7.46 -15.02 -25.22
C LYS A 296 8.67 -14.09 -25.07
N GLY A 297 9.77 -14.55 -24.47
CA GLY A 297 10.85 -13.65 -24.06
C GLY A 297 10.36 -12.56 -23.10
N ALA A 298 9.44 -12.91 -22.19
CA ALA A 298 8.81 -11.95 -21.29
C ALA A 298 9.78 -11.48 -20.20
N GLU A 299 9.75 -10.18 -19.91
CA GLU A 299 10.43 -9.61 -18.75
C GLU A 299 9.51 -9.72 -17.52
N VAL A 300 9.95 -10.43 -16.47
CA VAL A 300 9.15 -10.66 -15.26
C VAL A 300 9.77 -9.94 -14.09
N HIS A 301 9.06 -8.97 -13.54
CA HIS A 301 9.47 -8.20 -12.37
C HIS A 301 8.63 -8.59 -11.15
N GLY A 302 9.26 -9.17 -10.11
CA GLY A 302 8.66 -9.32 -8.79
C GLY A 302 8.72 -8.00 -8.04
N ILE A 303 7.59 -7.50 -7.59
CA ILE A 303 7.49 -6.24 -6.85
C ILE A 303 7.22 -6.56 -5.39
N TYR A 304 8.08 -6.07 -4.49
CA TYR A 304 7.90 -6.21 -3.06
C TYR A 304 7.98 -4.84 -2.38
N GLY A 305 6.85 -4.41 -1.83
CA GLY A 305 6.74 -3.13 -1.14
C GLY A 305 7.07 -1.94 -2.06
N ARG A 306 7.95 -1.08 -1.59
CA ARG A 306 8.42 0.16 -2.23
C ARG A 306 9.92 0.12 -2.34
N LYS A 307 10.48 0.56 -3.45
CA LYS A 307 11.93 0.69 -3.59
C LYS A 307 12.39 1.87 -2.71
N MET A 308 12.78 1.55 -1.48
CA MET A 308 13.19 2.53 -0.45
C MET A 308 14.53 3.17 -0.81
N TYR A 309 14.66 4.51 -0.91
CA TYR A 309 13.57 5.50 -0.69
C TYR A 309 13.19 6.18 -2.01
N GLU A 310 13.64 5.64 -3.15
CA GLU A 310 13.45 6.21 -4.49
C GLU A 310 11.96 6.46 -4.78
N THR A 311 11.09 5.48 -4.48
CA THR A 311 9.65 5.61 -4.70
C THR A 311 8.99 6.65 -3.82
N TRP A 312 9.55 6.99 -2.65
CA TRP A 312 9.06 8.08 -1.82
C TRP A 312 9.29 9.45 -2.45
N TYR A 313 10.46 9.67 -3.10
CA TYR A 313 10.72 10.90 -3.85
C TYR A 313 9.80 11.00 -5.06
N GLN A 314 9.57 9.90 -5.80
CA GLN A 314 8.63 9.86 -6.92
C GLN A 314 7.19 10.11 -6.45
N THR A 315 6.75 9.49 -5.36
CA THR A 315 5.44 9.71 -4.73
C THR A 315 5.24 11.17 -4.37
N ARG A 316 6.23 11.77 -3.71
CA ARG A 316 6.22 13.20 -3.35
C ARG A 316 6.01 14.10 -4.57
N THR A 317 6.68 13.82 -5.68
CA THR A 317 6.52 14.60 -6.91
C THR A 317 5.14 14.38 -7.52
N LEU A 318 4.71 13.12 -7.67
CA LEU A 318 3.45 12.79 -8.34
C LEU A 318 2.22 13.33 -7.59
N LEU A 319 2.22 13.25 -6.28
CA LEU A 319 1.12 13.75 -5.44
C LEU A 319 1.29 15.22 -5.07
N GLY A 320 2.50 15.65 -4.71
CA GLY A 320 2.77 17.02 -4.25
C GLY A 320 2.63 18.08 -5.33
N GLU A 321 2.95 17.76 -6.59
CA GLU A 321 2.77 18.64 -7.75
C GLU A 321 1.37 18.46 -8.40
N GLY A 322 0.50 17.61 -7.84
CA GLY A 322 -0.84 17.36 -8.38
C GLY A 322 -0.86 16.67 -9.74
N LEU A 323 0.21 15.93 -10.09
CA LEU A 323 0.29 15.20 -11.37
C LEU A 323 -0.62 13.97 -11.40
N VAL A 324 -0.98 13.43 -10.24
CA VAL A 324 -1.89 12.30 -10.09
C VAL A 324 -3.01 12.69 -9.13
N ASP A 325 -4.25 12.65 -9.62
CA ASP A 325 -5.44 12.80 -8.80
C ASP A 325 -5.84 11.43 -8.21
N VAL A 326 -5.80 11.33 -6.89
CA VAL A 326 -6.17 10.12 -6.13
C VAL A 326 -7.51 10.29 -5.40
N GLU A 327 -8.12 11.46 -5.45
CA GLU A 327 -9.39 11.74 -4.74
C GLU A 327 -10.51 10.76 -5.12
N PRO A 328 -10.71 10.35 -6.40
CA PRO A 328 -11.72 9.35 -6.74
C PRO A 328 -11.49 7.98 -6.10
N ILE A 329 -10.25 7.69 -5.66
CA ILE A 329 -9.89 6.41 -5.03
C ILE A 329 -10.23 6.43 -3.54
N ILE A 330 -10.24 7.59 -2.89
CA ILE A 330 -10.61 7.77 -1.48
C ILE A 330 -12.13 7.82 -1.37
N THR A 331 -12.75 6.67 -1.20
CA THR A 331 -14.22 6.55 -1.27
C THR A 331 -14.92 6.77 0.04
N HIS A 332 -14.23 6.57 1.17
CA HIS A 332 -14.84 6.68 2.50
C HIS A 332 -13.91 7.41 3.46
N ARG A 333 -14.52 8.28 4.28
CA ARG A 333 -13.89 8.99 5.39
C ARG A 333 -14.71 8.71 6.65
N MET A 334 -14.11 8.05 7.61
CA MET A 334 -14.78 7.53 8.81
C MET A 334 -13.97 7.94 10.06
N LYS A 335 -14.49 7.64 11.24
CA LYS A 335 -13.72 7.77 12.49
C LYS A 335 -12.98 6.47 12.79
N LEU A 336 -11.94 6.53 13.62
CA LEU A 336 -11.22 5.33 14.06
C LEU A 336 -12.16 4.31 14.71
N GLU A 337 -13.17 4.77 15.45
CA GLU A 337 -14.17 3.94 16.10
C GLU A 337 -15.02 3.12 15.11
N ASP A 338 -15.16 3.59 13.88
CA ASP A 338 -15.94 2.93 12.83
C ASP A 338 -15.11 1.88 12.06
N PHE A 339 -13.92 1.52 12.55
CA PHE A 339 -12.98 0.59 11.91
C PHE A 339 -13.66 -0.70 11.42
N GLU A 340 -14.51 -1.31 12.24
CA GLU A 340 -15.18 -2.57 11.88
C GLU A 340 -16.13 -2.41 10.69
N ALA A 341 -16.87 -1.30 10.63
CA ALA A 341 -17.70 -0.97 9.47
C ALA A 341 -16.85 -0.76 8.21
N GLY A 342 -15.68 -0.13 8.33
CA GLY A 342 -14.71 0.00 7.25
C GLY A 342 -14.19 -1.34 6.73
N VAL A 343 -13.87 -2.27 7.65
CA VAL A 343 -13.47 -3.66 7.30
C VAL A 343 -14.59 -4.37 6.52
N GLN A 344 -15.83 -4.22 6.92
CA GLN A 344 -16.98 -4.82 6.25
C GLN A 344 -17.14 -4.27 4.82
N LEU A 345 -17.12 -2.94 4.62
CA LEU A 345 -17.18 -2.31 3.30
C LEU A 345 -16.07 -2.81 2.38
N LEU A 346 -14.84 -2.88 2.88
CA LEU A 346 -13.71 -3.36 2.09
C LEU A 346 -13.84 -4.84 1.73
N SER A 347 -14.32 -5.67 2.65
CA SER A 347 -14.55 -7.11 2.44
C SER A 347 -15.64 -7.38 1.42
N GLN A 348 -16.68 -6.55 1.36
CA GLN A 348 -17.78 -6.61 0.39
C GLN A 348 -17.38 -6.06 -0.98
N GLY A 349 -16.22 -5.41 -1.09
CA GLY A 349 -15.77 -4.77 -2.33
C GLY A 349 -16.48 -3.47 -2.64
N GLU A 350 -17.13 -2.84 -1.67
CA GLU A 350 -17.89 -1.59 -1.79
C GLU A 350 -17.04 -0.35 -1.47
N ALA A 351 -15.73 -0.52 -1.37
CA ALA A 351 -14.80 0.55 -1.10
C ALA A 351 -13.57 0.51 -2.02
N GLY A 352 -13.08 1.70 -2.35
CA GLY A 352 -11.70 1.95 -2.76
C GLY A 352 -10.82 2.09 -1.50
N LYS A 353 -10.27 3.27 -1.25
CA LYS A 353 -9.50 3.56 -0.05
C LYS A 353 -10.40 4.13 1.05
N ILE A 354 -10.24 3.63 2.26
CA ILE A 354 -10.98 4.09 3.45
C ILE A 354 -10.00 4.81 4.38
N ILE A 355 -10.26 6.10 4.63
CA ILE A 355 -9.49 6.92 5.58
C ILE A 355 -10.22 6.92 6.93
N LEU A 356 -9.47 6.74 7.99
CA LEU A 356 -9.95 6.84 9.36
C LEU A 356 -9.35 8.09 10.03
N LYS A 357 -10.20 8.95 10.55
CA LYS A 357 -9.79 10.06 11.41
C LYS A 357 -9.59 9.52 12.83
N VAL A 358 -8.42 9.78 13.39
CA VAL A 358 -8.05 9.38 14.75
C VAL A 358 -8.47 10.43 15.78
#